data_ceb3a56ddae769f21f941aacdedeebd9
#
_entry.id   ceb3a56ddae769f21f941aacdedeebd9
#
_cell.length_a   1.000
_cell.length_b   1.000
_cell.length_c   1.000
_cell.angle_alpha   90.00
_cell.angle_beta   90.00
_cell.angle_gamma   90.00
#
_symmetry.space_group_name_H-M   'P 1'
#
loop_
_entity.id
_entity.type
_entity.pdbx_description
1 polymer ?
#
loop_
_entity_poly.entity_id
_entity_poly.type
_entity_poly.pdbx_seq_one_letter_code
_entity_poly.pdbx_strand_id
1 'polypeptide(L)'
;MSLVFSGCVAVKETAGKKGPHIPLHEQRRQREGTYGFKFFPGVGWKYIAPGTDAKVLKLSPIKMMDHAREKMKEGLYDEALFAARLYLFKNNPGDMRPEAQMMVATVYEKRGLDEYAFEEYQKLQDEYPEYEKNEEAAKRMYEIAARFLDGQWFSWKLPYQESVYIPTGPSMHRTSQLFTQIVTNAPYGTYAAQSQFGIGQAHENRLNGFWGFFASENEYENAARAYQLLADRYSSRAGDAARPNQKELDGIVATARFRMAKLYEVQANEGIYDQGMATRAIEAYQDFQTLHGHDARQAKRTDEASARINEMRMERARGLKAIAEFYEQREKWVAAQKYYGLINDVLITGTTGEAASLLIDPAHQAEATRLNNLASIKSSTELRTKRIQQALASHARGSKAENKKDYEQARQYFRVTNLNLHNFAELDDKEGMTEQEIKDLAKKFELTPATIAQALKAKAGVGRDILRIERAIRIRDQNP
;
A
#
# COMPACT_ATOMS: atom_id res chain seq x y z
N MET A 1 22.18 39.22 -25.42
CA MET A 1 21.10 38.25 -25.29
C MET A 1 20.79 38.10 -23.81
N SER A 2 19.93 39.03 -23.32
CA SER A 2 19.61 39.16 -21.90
C SER A 2 18.44 38.26 -21.58
N LEU A 3 18.68 37.19 -20.85
CA LEU A 3 17.61 36.36 -20.29
C LEU A 3 17.11 37.05 -18.99
N VAL A 4 16.05 37.81 -19.15
CA VAL A 4 15.25 38.32 -18.04
C VAL A 4 14.44 37.15 -17.48
N PHE A 5 14.86 36.62 -16.35
CA PHE A 5 14.01 35.75 -15.53
C PHE A 5 12.93 36.62 -14.85
N SER A 6 11.88 36.92 -15.62
CA SER A 6 10.63 37.46 -15.10
C SER A 6 9.66 36.28 -14.89
N GLY A 7 9.83 35.56 -13.79
CA GLY A 7 8.99 34.46 -13.40
C GLY A 7 8.41 34.70 -12.01
N CYS A 8 7.73 35.83 -11.80
CA CYS A 8 6.77 35.91 -10.71
C CYS A 8 5.55 35.09 -11.10
N VAL A 9 5.62 33.80 -10.90
CA VAL A 9 4.41 32.98 -10.84
C VAL A 9 3.70 33.42 -9.55
N ALA A 10 2.62 34.17 -9.73
CA ALA A 10 1.67 34.40 -8.65
C ALA A 10 1.09 33.02 -8.24
N VAL A 11 1.69 32.43 -7.22
CA VAL A 11 1.13 31.26 -6.56
C VAL A 11 -0.21 31.72 -6.02
N LYS A 12 -1.31 31.21 -6.62
CA LYS A 12 -2.64 31.32 -6.06
C LYS A 12 -2.56 30.92 -4.60
N GLU A 13 -2.86 31.84 -3.73
CA GLU A 13 -2.98 31.60 -2.29
C GLU A 13 -4.06 30.54 -2.08
N THR A 14 -3.68 29.29 -1.99
CA THR A 14 -4.47 28.32 -1.25
C THR A 14 -4.35 28.74 0.21
N ALA A 15 -5.46 29.03 0.82
CA ALA A 15 -5.58 29.57 2.17
C ALA A 15 -5.13 28.56 3.24
N GLY A 16 -3.85 28.19 3.22
CA GLY A 16 -3.14 27.61 4.34
C GLY A 16 -2.55 28.77 5.12
N LYS A 17 -2.81 28.85 6.42
CA LYS A 17 -2.26 29.88 7.32
C LYS A 17 -0.74 29.88 7.17
N LYS A 18 -0.20 30.76 6.33
CA LYS A 18 1.23 31.04 6.25
C LYS A 18 1.68 31.49 7.61
N GLY A 19 2.69 30.84 8.19
CA GLY A 19 3.42 31.38 9.32
C GLY A 19 3.88 32.81 8.98
N PRO A 20 4.17 33.66 9.98
CA PRO A 20 4.49 35.05 9.74
C PRO A 20 5.75 35.18 8.87
N HIS A 21 5.54 35.32 7.57
CA HIS A 21 6.59 35.63 6.63
C HIS A 21 6.98 37.09 6.89
N ILE A 22 8.17 37.32 7.47
CA ILE A 22 8.70 38.67 7.64
C ILE A 22 9.06 39.19 6.24
N PRO A 23 8.44 40.26 5.76
CA PRO A 23 8.76 40.81 4.44
C PRO A 23 10.24 41.18 4.33
N LEU A 24 10.85 40.96 3.17
CA LEU A 24 12.27 41.23 2.90
C LEU A 24 12.69 42.67 3.25
N HIS A 25 11.78 43.65 3.14
CA HIS A 25 12.06 45.06 3.50
C HIS A 25 12.13 45.24 5.02
N GLU A 26 11.39 44.50 5.81
CA GLU A 26 11.43 44.53 7.27
C GLU A 26 12.67 43.83 7.78
N GLN A 27 13.09 42.75 7.16
CA GLN A 27 14.40 42.12 7.39
C GLN A 27 15.57 43.06 7.06
N ARG A 28 15.42 43.93 6.06
CA ARG A 28 16.45 44.95 5.71
C ARG A 28 16.55 46.10 6.73
N ARG A 29 15.44 46.54 7.36
CA ARG A 29 15.44 47.55 8.39
C ARG A 29 16.23 47.16 9.66
N GLN A 30 16.31 45.86 9.91
CA GLN A 30 17.06 45.31 11.04
C GLN A 30 18.57 45.18 10.77
N ARG A 31 19.07 45.61 9.61
CA ARG A 31 20.44 45.42 9.15
C ARG A 31 21.34 46.63 9.28
N GLU A 32 20.97 47.63 10.06
CA GLU A 32 21.81 48.80 10.34
C GLU A 32 22.78 48.49 11.46
N GLY A 33 24.08 48.38 11.17
CA GLY A 33 25.17 48.15 12.14
C GLY A 33 26.42 47.54 11.50
N THR A 34 27.48 47.39 12.29
CA THR A 34 28.72 46.75 11.85
C THR A 34 28.52 45.25 11.62
N TYR A 35 28.40 44.85 10.37
CA TYR A 35 28.19 43.46 9.96
C TYR A 35 29.44 42.89 9.27
N GLY A 36 29.48 41.55 9.20
CA GLY A 36 30.54 40.79 8.54
C GLY A 36 31.27 39.82 9.46
N PHE A 37 32.25 39.14 8.93
CA PHE A 37 33.06 38.23 9.71
C PHE A 37 33.98 39.05 10.64
N LYS A 38 33.88 38.80 11.94
CA LYS A 38 34.74 39.37 12.98
C LYS A 38 35.34 38.27 13.83
N PHE A 39 36.61 38.46 14.19
CA PHE A 39 37.29 37.60 15.14
C PHE A 39 37.04 38.07 16.56
N PHE A 40 36.57 37.15 17.41
CA PHE A 40 36.38 37.40 18.82
C PHE A 40 37.34 36.54 19.65
N PRO A 41 38.22 37.09 20.45
CA PRO A 41 39.11 36.31 21.31
C PRO A 41 38.28 35.34 22.20
N GLY A 42 38.59 34.06 22.17
CA GLY A 42 37.86 33.02 22.92
C GLY A 42 36.59 32.50 22.27
N VAL A 43 36.13 33.08 21.14
CA VAL A 43 34.94 32.69 20.41
C VAL A 43 35.25 32.29 18.96
N GLY A 44 36.37 32.82 18.40
CA GLY A 44 36.79 32.58 17.03
C GLY A 44 36.11 33.54 16.03
N TRP A 45 36.17 33.16 14.73
CA TRP A 45 35.53 33.91 13.66
C TRP A 45 34.02 33.71 13.72
N LYS A 46 33.30 34.84 13.81
CA LYS A 46 31.84 34.87 13.75
C LYS A 46 31.37 35.89 12.74
N TYR A 47 30.32 35.52 12.01
CA TYR A 47 29.58 36.47 11.20
C TYR A 47 28.63 37.24 12.11
N ILE A 48 28.80 38.56 12.14
CA ILE A 48 27.88 39.44 12.81
C ILE A 48 26.86 39.92 11.80
N ALA A 49 25.61 39.55 12.03
CA ALA A 49 24.51 40.04 11.23
C ALA A 49 24.36 41.56 11.41
N PRO A 50 23.89 42.31 10.40
CA PRO A 50 23.57 43.72 10.53
C PRO A 50 22.62 43.96 11.71
N GLY A 51 22.87 45.01 12.50
CA GLY A 51 22.06 45.35 13.65
C GLY A 51 22.52 44.77 15.00
N THR A 52 23.55 43.91 15.00
CA THR A 52 24.02 43.27 16.25
C THR A 52 24.87 44.19 17.09
N ASP A 53 24.51 44.40 18.37
CA ASP A 53 25.33 45.18 19.31
C ASP A 53 26.52 44.36 19.85
N ALA A 54 27.73 44.78 19.54
CA ALA A 54 28.96 44.15 20.03
C ALA A 54 29.11 44.19 21.56
N LYS A 55 28.35 45.03 22.25
CA LYS A 55 28.33 45.11 23.74
C LYS A 55 27.81 43.81 24.37
N VAL A 56 26.98 43.05 23.64
CA VAL A 56 26.45 41.72 24.08
C VAL A 56 27.55 40.73 24.45
N LEU A 57 28.73 40.84 23.80
CA LEU A 57 29.89 39.98 24.08
C LEU A 57 30.43 40.12 25.50
N LYS A 58 30.24 41.29 26.12
CA LYS A 58 30.74 41.64 27.45
C LYS A 58 29.72 41.39 28.56
N LEU A 59 28.51 40.98 28.20
CA LEU A 59 27.45 40.73 29.18
C LEU A 59 27.73 39.42 29.96
N SER A 60 27.30 39.42 31.23
CA SER A 60 27.22 38.18 32.01
C SER A 60 26.18 37.21 31.40
N PRO A 61 26.27 35.92 31.67
CA PRO A 61 25.34 34.93 31.10
C PRO A 61 23.85 35.28 31.32
N ILE A 62 23.49 35.68 32.52
CA ILE A 62 22.10 36.06 32.86
C ILE A 62 21.67 37.32 32.07
N LYS A 63 22.49 38.35 32.05
CA LYS A 63 22.20 39.60 31.31
C LYS A 63 22.15 39.36 29.81
N MET A 64 22.88 38.37 29.30
CA MET A 64 22.85 37.99 27.88
C MET A 64 21.52 37.37 27.52
N MET A 65 20.98 36.47 28.36
CA MET A 65 19.66 35.91 28.17
C MET A 65 18.54 36.94 28.34
N ASP A 66 18.65 37.83 29.31
CA ASP A 66 17.69 38.94 29.47
C ASP A 66 17.68 39.86 28.24
N HIS A 67 18.86 40.19 27.71
CA HIS A 67 18.99 40.95 26.47
C HIS A 67 18.35 40.20 25.27
N ALA A 68 18.59 38.90 25.18
CA ALA A 68 17.96 38.08 24.12
C ALA A 68 16.44 38.09 24.22
N ARG A 69 15.87 37.98 25.45
CA ARG A 69 14.42 38.02 25.68
C ARG A 69 13.83 39.40 25.33
N GLU A 70 14.54 40.49 25.71
CA GLU A 70 14.15 41.86 25.39
C GLU A 70 14.11 42.09 23.89
N LYS A 71 15.20 41.75 23.19
CA LYS A 71 15.28 41.88 21.72
C LYS A 71 14.26 41.04 20.97
N MET A 72 13.92 39.87 21.50
CA MET A 72 12.85 39.06 20.94
C MET A 72 11.48 39.75 21.09
N LYS A 73 11.20 40.40 22.22
CA LYS A 73 9.96 41.18 22.43
C LYS A 73 9.88 42.40 21.53
N GLU A 74 11.01 43.05 21.27
CA GLU A 74 11.13 44.19 20.35
C GLU A 74 11.02 43.78 18.87
N GLY A 75 11.06 42.49 18.55
CA GLY A 75 11.07 41.99 17.17
C GLY A 75 12.44 42.09 16.48
N LEU A 76 13.49 42.40 17.24
CA LEU A 76 14.89 42.49 16.77
C LEU A 76 15.50 41.06 16.75
N TYR A 77 15.02 40.24 15.86
CA TYR A 77 15.31 38.80 15.83
C TYR A 77 16.79 38.47 15.59
N ASP A 78 17.51 39.26 14.79
CA ASP A 78 18.95 39.05 14.55
C ASP A 78 19.79 39.26 15.81
N GLU A 79 19.45 40.25 16.62
CA GLU A 79 20.13 40.51 17.89
C GLU A 79 19.78 39.44 18.94
N ALA A 80 18.52 39.06 19.03
CA ALA A 80 18.07 37.98 19.91
C ALA A 80 18.77 36.65 19.57
N LEU A 81 18.84 36.31 18.26
CA LEU A 81 19.52 35.12 17.78
C LEU A 81 21.00 35.12 18.12
N PHE A 82 21.66 36.24 17.89
CA PHE A 82 23.08 36.40 18.21
C PHE A 82 23.35 36.20 19.72
N ALA A 83 22.56 36.83 20.56
CA ALA A 83 22.73 36.74 22.01
C ALA A 83 22.48 35.32 22.53
N ALA A 84 21.41 34.67 22.08
CA ALA A 84 21.09 33.29 22.46
C ALA A 84 22.15 32.28 21.96
N ARG A 85 22.60 32.40 20.73
CA ARG A 85 23.69 31.54 20.17
C ARG A 85 25.01 31.76 20.87
N LEU A 86 25.34 33.03 21.23
CA LEU A 86 26.54 33.34 21.97
C LEU A 86 26.50 32.72 23.36
N TYR A 87 25.32 32.71 24.01
CA TYR A 87 25.13 32.06 25.31
C TYR A 87 25.41 30.56 25.20
N LEU A 88 24.88 29.89 24.21
CA LEU A 88 25.10 28.45 23.94
C LEU A 88 26.60 28.18 23.66
N PHE A 89 27.21 29.01 22.81
CA PHE A 89 28.61 28.84 22.38
C PHE A 89 29.62 28.99 23.53
N LYS A 90 29.41 29.97 24.42
CA LYS A 90 30.32 30.21 25.56
C LYS A 90 30.31 29.07 26.59
N ASN A 91 29.51 28.04 26.34
CA ASN A 91 29.37 26.87 27.21
C ASN A 91 29.15 27.26 28.69
N ASN A 92 28.35 28.29 28.89
CA ASN A 92 28.03 28.79 30.21
C ASN A 92 27.38 27.66 31.03
N PRO A 93 27.90 27.34 32.23
CA PRO A 93 27.22 26.41 33.12
C PRO A 93 25.92 27.03 33.61
N GLY A 94 24.80 26.35 33.43
CA GLY A 94 23.54 26.79 33.99
C GLY A 94 22.31 26.26 33.28
N ASP A 95 21.21 26.33 34.00
CA ASP A 95 19.90 25.80 33.65
C ASP A 95 19.21 26.51 32.46
N MET A 96 19.81 27.59 31.93
CA MET A 96 19.23 28.40 30.86
C MET A 96 19.60 27.93 29.44
N ARG A 97 20.43 26.88 29.30
CA ARG A 97 20.80 26.36 27.95
C ARG A 97 19.59 25.85 27.15
N PRO A 98 18.66 25.06 27.75
CA PRO A 98 17.45 24.65 27.05
C PRO A 98 16.59 25.85 26.62
N GLU A 99 16.46 26.87 27.46
CA GLU A 99 15.71 28.08 27.12
C GLU A 99 16.39 28.84 25.95
N ALA A 100 17.72 28.96 25.98
CA ALA A 100 18.47 29.59 24.90
C ALA A 100 18.29 28.83 23.58
N GLN A 101 18.31 27.51 23.61
CA GLN A 101 18.06 26.65 22.44
C GLN A 101 16.62 26.81 21.92
N MET A 102 15.64 26.82 22.82
CA MET A 102 14.23 27.09 22.49
C MET A 102 14.06 28.48 21.86
N MET A 103 14.76 29.49 22.36
CA MET A 103 14.72 30.83 21.81
C MET A 103 15.32 30.91 20.42
N VAL A 104 16.44 30.22 20.16
CA VAL A 104 17.04 30.13 18.82
C VAL A 104 16.04 29.54 17.83
N ALA A 105 15.39 28.41 18.17
CA ALA A 105 14.38 27.78 17.35
C ALA A 105 13.19 28.72 17.08
N THR A 106 12.67 29.36 18.13
CA THR A 106 11.53 30.29 18.02
C THR A 106 11.87 31.53 17.17
N VAL A 107 13.08 32.04 17.25
CA VAL A 107 13.53 33.17 16.41
C VAL A 107 13.55 32.76 14.93
N TYR A 108 14.05 31.59 14.62
CA TYR A 108 14.02 31.10 13.23
C TYR A 108 12.58 30.93 12.72
N GLU A 109 11.68 30.39 13.54
CA GLU A 109 10.27 30.27 13.16
C GLU A 109 9.63 31.65 12.92
N LYS A 110 9.90 32.65 13.80
CA LYS A 110 9.40 34.03 13.61
C LYS A 110 9.95 34.70 12.36
N ARG A 111 11.12 34.31 11.90
CA ARG A 111 11.73 34.78 10.66
C ARG A 111 11.22 34.03 9.40
N GLY A 112 10.35 33.03 9.56
CA GLY A 112 9.87 32.18 8.47
C GLY A 112 10.93 31.22 7.96
N LEU A 113 11.98 30.95 8.73
CA LEU A 113 13.03 30.00 8.42
C LEU A 113 12.72 28.64 9.07
N ASP A 114 11.59 28.06 8.68
CA ASP A 114 10.99 26.89 9.30
C ASP A 114 11.90 25.65 9.33
N GLU A 115 12.72 25.45 8.30
CA GLU A 115 13.67 24.33 8.27
C GLU A 115 14.76 24.46 9.35
N TYR A 116 15.26 25.68 9.58
CA TYR A 116 16.21 25.94 10.65
C TYR A 116 15.54 25.84 12.03
N ALA A 117 14.32 26.35 12.14
CA ALA A 117 13.54 26.25 13.37
C ALA A 117 13.33 24.80 13.78
N PHE A 118 12.95 23.94 12.83
CA PHE A 118 12.74 22.52 13.07
C PHE A 118 14.02 21.83 13.58
N GLU A 119 15.16 22.10 12.95
CA GLU A 119 16.45 21.52 13.38
C GLU A 119 16.86 21.98 14.79
N GLU A 120 16.60 23.24 15.14
CA GLU A 120 16.94 23.75 16.48
C GLU A 120 15.97 23.23 17.55
N TYR A 121 14.68 23.01 17.22
CA TYR A 121 13.74 22.29 18.10
C TYR A 121 14.13 20.83 18.28
N GLN A 122 14.58 20.16 17.23
CA GLN A 122 15.09 18.80 17.31
C GLN A 122 16.30 18.72 18.24
N LYS A 123 17.30 19.59 18.07
CA LYS A 123 18.46 19.66 18.97
C LYS A 123 18.04 19.88 20.41
N LEU A 124 17.02 20.72 20.65
CA LEU A 124 16.49 20.94 22.00
C LEU A 124 16.01 19.63 22.62
N GLN A 125 15.25 18.81 21.88
CA GLN A 125 14.76 17.53 22.36
C GLN A 125 15.88 16.50 22.57
N ASP A 126 16.85 16.46 21.65
CA ASP A 126 17.96 15.53 21.70
C ASP A 126 18.93 15.83 22.84
N GLU A 127 19.27 17.13 23.06
CA GLU A 127 20.24 17.57 24.07
C GLU A 127 19.63 17.74 25.46
N TYR A 128 18.33 18.09 25.55
CA TYR A 128 17.63 18.41 26.78
C TYR A 128 16.30 17.69 26.91
N PRO A 129 16.26 16.36 27.00
CA PRO A 129 15.01 15.57 27.02
C PRO A 129 14.13 15.88 28.25
N GLU A 130 14.71 16.32 29.34
CA GLU A 130 14.02 16.65 30.61
C GLU A 130 13.46 18.09 30.65
N TYR A 131 13.60 18.85 29.55
CA TYR A 131 13.16 20.23 29.56
C TYR A 131 11.63 20.35 29.57
N GLU A 132 11.08 21.14 30.48
CA GLU A 132 9.63 21.28 30.72
C GLU A 132 8.82 21.70 29.45
N LYS A 133 9.46 22.41 28.49
CA LYS A 133 8.82 22.88 27.27
C LYS A 133 9.08 21.98 26.04
N ASN A 134 9.53 20.75 26.26
CA ASN A 134 9.74 19.82 25.15
C ASN A 134 8.44 19.45 24.42
N GLU A 135 7.30 19.45 25.12
CA GLU A 135 6.00 19.24 24.48
C GLU A 135 5.61 20.44 23.60
N GLU A 136 5.91 21.67 24.03
CA GLU A 136 5.74 22.87 23.19
C GLU A 136 6.63 22.81 21.95
N ALA A 137 7.89 22.39 22.09
CA ALA A 137 8.79 22.17 20.95
C ALA A 137 8.25 21.13 19.99
N ALA A 138 7.76 19.98 20.49
CA ALA A 138 7.13 18.96 19.67
C ALA A 138 5.90 19.48 18.90
N LYS A 139 5.09 20.30 19.56
CA LYS A 139 3.95 21.00 18.93
C LYS A 139 4.42 21.88 17.78
N ARG A 140 5.46 22.70 18.00
CA ARG A 140 5.99 23.57 16.94
C ARG A 140 6.58 22.79 15.79
N MET A 141 7.30 21.72 16.06
CA MET A 141 7.82 20.82 15.02
C MET A 141 6.68 20.24 14.18
N TYR A 142 5.60 19.76 14.82
CA TYR A 142 4.43 19.26 14.12
C TYR A 142 3.76 20.35 13.25
N GLU A 143 3.56 21.56 13.80
CA GLU A 143 2.99 22.69 13.06
C GLU A 143 3.85 23.08 11.83
N ILE A 144 5.17 23.04 11.97
CA ILE A 144 6.11 23.27 10.86
C ILE A 144 5.94 22.16 9.80
N ALA A 145 5.98 20.89 10.19
CA ALA A 145 5.82 19.79 9.28
C ALA A 145 4.44 19.82 8.55
N ALA A 146 3.38 20.23 9.27
CA ALA A 146 2.05 20.41 8.68
C ALA A 146 2.03 21.52 7.62
N ARG A 147 2.72 22.64 7.84
CA ARG A 147 2.85 23.70 6.81
C ARG A 147 3.52 23.17 5.52
N PHE A 148 4.56 22.36 5.67
CA PHE A 148 5.21 21.72 4.51
C PHE A 148 4.30 20.69 3.82
N LEU A 149 3.46 19.97 4.57
CA LEU A 149 2.45 19.07 4.01
C LEU A 149 1.40 19.85 3.20
N ASP A 150 1.03 21.05 3.64
CA ASP A 150 0.10 21.95 2.96
C ASP A 150 0.73 22.65 1.74
N GLY A 151 1.97 22.31 1.39
CA GLY A 151 2.64 22.79 0.19
C GLY A 151 3.60 23.95 0.37
N GLN A 152 4.01 24.26 1.59
CA GLN A 152 5.09 25.23 1.81
C GLN A 152 6.37 24.77 1.10
N TRP A 153 7.10 25.72 0.53
CA TRP A 153 8.31 25.45 -0.21
C TRP A 153 9.51 25.31 0.73
N PHE A 154 10.33 24.31 0.45
CA PHE A 154 11.65 24.19 1.05
C PHE A 154 12.62 25.22 0.45
N SER A 155 13.66 25.54 1.20
CA SER A 155 14.71 26.45 0.75
C SER A 155 16.05 25.73 0.62
N TRP A 156 16.92 26.29 -0.20
CA TRP A 156 18.29 25.82 -0.24
C TRP A 156 19.09 26.50 0.87
N LYS A 157 19.75 25.71 1.70
CA LYS A 157 20.59 26.20 2.78
C LYS A 157 21.97 26.56 2.24
N LEU A 158 22.26 27.85 2.18
CA LEU A 158 23.61 28.30 1.83
C LEU A 158 24.47 28.36 3.11
N PRO A 159 25.70 27.80 3.07
CA PRO A 159 26.61 27.90 4.20
C PRO A 159 26.91 29.37 4.50
N TYR A 160 26.84 29.74 5.76
CA TYR A 160 27.08 31.08 6.29
C TYR A 160 26.13 32.19 5.85
N GLN A 161 25.08 31.92 5.08
CA GLN A 161 24.10 32.88 4.59
C GLN A 161 22.67 32.49 4.94
N GLU A 162 22.34 32.42 6.21
CA GLU A 162 21.01 31.99 6.70
C GLU A 162 19.88 32.97 6.31
N SER A 163 20.21 34.17 5.90
CA SER A 163 19.25 35.20 5.48
C SER A 163 18.85 35.13 4.01
N VAL A 164 19.50 34.25 3.23
CA VAL A 164 19.20 34.08 1.80
C VAL A 164 18.21 32.91 1.64
N TYR A 165 17.00 33.24 1.25
CA TYR A 165 15.97 32.28 0.93
C TYR A 165 15.99 31.98 -0.57
N ILE A 166 16.43 30.77 -0.95
CA ILE A 166 16.37 30.29 -2.33
C ILE A 166 15.34 29.16 -2.36
N PRO A 167 14.12 29.38 -2.85
CA PRO A 167 13.09 28.39 -2.86
C PRO A 167 13.44 27.22 -3.80
N THR A 168 13.26 25.99 -3.35
CA THR A 168 13.48 24.76 -4.13
C THR A 168 12.18 24.08 -4.55
N GLY A 169 11.06 24.49 -3.99
CA GLY A 169 9.75 23.92 -4.23
C GLY A 169 9.25 23.01 -3.08
N PRO A 170 7.98 22.59 -3.17
CA PRO A 170 7.43 21.65 -2.20
C PRO A 170 8.06 20.26 -2.39
N SER A 171 8.35 19.55 -1.31
CA SER A 171 8.93 18.22 -1.33
C SER A 171 8.27 17.31 -0.31
N MET A 172 7.34 16.49 -0.73
CA MET A 172 6.63 15.56 0.15
C MET A 172 7.56 14.49 0.74
N HIS A 173 8.65 14.16 0.04
CA HIS A 173 9.68 13.28 0.60
C HIS A 173 10.37 13.91 1.82
N ARG A 174 10.81 15.17 1.73
CA ARG A 174 11.39 15.88 2.88
C ARG A 174 10.34 16.09 3.98
N THR A 175 9.09 16.36 3.63
CA THR A 175 7.97 16.48 4.57
C THR A 175 7.76 15.19 5.36
N SER A 176 7.77 14.01 4.69
CA SER A 176 7.65 12.73 5.39
C SER A 176 8.82 12.48 6.34
N GLN A 177 10.03 12.95 5.99
CA GLN A 177 11.20 12.88 6.89
C GLN A 177 11.03 13.72 8.14
N LEU A 178 10.47 14.95 8.03
CA LEU A 178 10.19 15.81 9.20
C LEU A 178 9.23 15.12 10.17
N PHE A 179 8.14 14.56 9.66
CA PHE A 179 7.21 13.79 10.51
C PHE A 179 7.85 12.53 11.12
N THR A 180 8.69 11.84 10.35
CA THR A 180 9.42 10.66 10.85
C THR A 180 10.33 11.01 12.01
N GLN A 181 11.01 12.15 11.96
CA GLN A 181 11.85 12.63 13.07
C GLN A 181 11.03 12.88 14.34
N ILE A 182 9.85 13.50 14.23
CA ILE A 182 8.95 13.71 15.38
C ILE A 182 8.55 12.38 16.02
N VAL A 183 8.14 11.39 15.19
CA VAL A 183 7.73 10.06 15.68
C VAL A 183 8.90 9.32 16.32
N THR A 184 10.12 9.48 15.76
CA THR A 184 11.32 8.79 16.27
C THR A 184 11.75 9.37 17.61
N ASN A 185 11.72 10.70 17.76
CA ASN A 185 12.14 11.38 18.99
C ASN A 185 11.15 11.14 20.14
N ALA A 186 9.86 11.14 19.86
CA ALA A 186 8.83 10.96 20.89
C ALA A 186 7.71 10.03 20.40
N PRO A 187 7.93 8.70 20.32
CA PRO A 187 6.97 7.75 19.72
C PRO A 187 5.64 7.65 20.48
N TYR A 188 5.60 8.06 21.73
CA TYR A 188 4.40 8.08 22.57
C TYR A 188 3.98 9.51 22.98
N GLY A 189 4.60 10.53 22.38
CA GLY A 189 4.27 11.93 22.61
C GLY A 189 2.90 12.30 22.03
N THR A 190 2.37 13.44 22.47
CA THR A 190 1.04 13.95 22.09
C THR A 190 0.86 14.05 20.56
N TYR A 191 1.92 14.40 19.83
CA TYR A 191 1.87 14.61 18.37
C TYR A 191 2.36 13.41 17.54
N ALA A 192 2.71 12.29 18.18
CA ALA A 192 3.26 11.13 17.47
C ALA A 192 2.26 10.49 16.50
N ALA A 193 1.01 10.31 16.93
CA ALA A 193 -0.04 9.74 16.10
C ALA A 193 -0.38 10.64 14.91
N GLN A 194 -0.54 11.96 15.16
CA GLN A 194 -0.79 12.94 14.10
C GLN A 194 0.39 12.99 13.11
N SER A 195 1.62 12.91 13.61
CA SER A 195 2.84 12.88 12.77
C SER A 195 2.92 11.58 11.96
N GLN A 196 2.61 10.43 12.54
CA GLN A 196 2.55 9.17 11.81
C GLN A 196 1.48 9.20 10.71
N PHE A 197 0.34 9.86 10.96
CA PHE A 197 -0.68 10.11 9.95
C PHE A 197 -0.15 11.05 8.84
N GLY A 198 0.59 12.10 9.21
CA GLY A 198 1.24 13.04 8.29
C GLY A 198 2.25 12.36 7.35
N ILE A 199 2.96 11.31 7.81
CA ILE A 199 3.83 10.49 6.94
C ILE A 199 3.00 9.85 5.82
N GLY A 200 1.88 9.22 6.18
CA GLY A 200 0.97 8.61 5.19
C GLY A 200 0.44 9.62 4.18
N GLN A 201 -0.01 10.79 4.67
CA GLN A 201 -0.49 11.88 3.81
C GLN A 201 0.59 12.44 2.88
N ALA A 202 1.84 12.53 3.34
CA ALA A 202 2.93 13.00 2.51
C ALA A 202 3.21 12.04 1.34
N HIS A 203 3.17 10.72 1.58
CA HIS A 203 3.28 9.73 0.52
C HIS A 203 2.06 9.77 -0.43
N GLU A 204 0.86 9.91 0.10
CA GLU A 204 -0.38 10.05 -0.68
C GLU A 204 -0.36 11.32 -1.55
N ASN A 205 0.10 12.46 -1.03
CA ASN A 205 0.23 13.71 -1.79
C ASN A 205 1.26 13.62 -2.92
N ARG A 206 2.28 12.75 -2.81
CA ARG A 206 3.18 12.46 -3.94
C ARG A 206 2.47 11.79 -5.11
N LEU A 207 1.51 10.92 -4.82
CA LEU A 207 0.72 10.24 -5.85
C LEU A 207 -0.21 11.22 -6.59
N ASN A 208 -0.81 12.16 -5.86
CA ASN A 208 -1.80 13.08 -6.39
C ASN A 208 -1.20 14.38 -6.98
N GLY A 209 0.11 14.61 -6.84
CA GLY A 209 0.78 15.81 -7.31
C GLY A 209 1.16 15.77 -8.80
N PHE A 210 1.66 16.89 -9.33
CA PHE A 210 2.19 16.99 -10.69
C PHE A 210 3.23 15.90 -11.04
N TRP A 211 3.97 15.44 -10.05
CA TRP A 211 4.95 14.36 -10.13
C TRP A 211 4.35 12.96 -9.94
N GLY A 212 3.05 12.87 -9.68
CA GLY A 212 2.36 11.59 -9.50
C GLY A 212 2.44 10.67 -10.70
N PHE A 213 2.56 11.24 -11.91
CA PHE A 213 2.79 10.47 -13.13
C PHE A 213 4.13 9.68 -13.12
N PHE A 214 5.09 10.13 -12.33
CA PHE A 214 6.38 9.46 -12.11
C PHE A 214 6.45 8.77 -10.74
N ALA A 215 5.35 8.73 -10.00
CA ALA A 215 5.31 8.04 -8.71
C ALA A 215 5.41 6.53 -8.97
N SER A 216 6.34 5.87 -8.28
CA SER A 216 6.47 4.41 -8.35
C SER A 216 5.36 3.75 -7.52
N GLU A 217 5.02 2.50 -7.85
CA GLU A 217 4.11 1.66 -7.05
C GLU A 217 4.49 1.62 -5.55
N ASN A 218 5.77 1.80 -5.24
CA ASN A 218 6.29 1.88 -3.88
C ASN A 218 5.66 3.00 -3.04
N GLU A 219 5.16 4.09 -3.64
CA GLU A 219 4.55 5.19 -2.88
C GLU A 219 3.18 4.81 -2.31
N TYR A 220 2.39 4.03 -3.05
CA TYR A 220 1.13 3.47 -2.52
C TYR A 220 1.40 2.56 -1.33
N GLU A 221 2.39 1.69 -1.45
CA GLU A 221 2.80 0.78 -0.38
C GLU A 221 3.35 1.54 0.84
N ASN A 222 4.16 2.58 0.63
CA ASN A 222 4.69 3.41 1.71
C ASN A 222 3.58 4.16 2.46
N ALA A 223 2.60 4.72 1.73
CA ALA A 223 1.44 5.36 2.33
C ALA A 223 0.60 4.37 3.15
N ALA A 224 0.28 3.21 2.55
CA ALA A 224 -0.49 2.16 3.22
C ALA A 224 0.24 1.64 4.47
N ARG A 225 1.55 1.40 4.38
CA ARG A 225 2.39 0.98 5.52
C ARG A 225 2.43 2.04 6.63
N ALA A 226 2.51 3.32 6.30
CA ALA A 226 2.48 4.39 7.29
C ALA A 226 1.15 4.43 8.05
N TYR A 227 0.00 4.27 7.35
CA TYR A 227 -1.31 4.19 7.97
C TYR A 227 -1.51 2.91 8.78
N GLN A 228 -0.97 1.77 8.31
CA GLN A 228 -1.00 0.53 9.07
C GLN A 228 -0.21 0.66 10.38
N LEU A 229 1.02 1.18 10.33
CA LEU A 229 1.84 1.43 11.52
C LEU A 229 1.13 2.33 12.53
N LEU A 230 0.41 3.34 12.05
CA LEU A 230 -0.41 4.18 12.92
C LEU A 230 -1.51 3.36 13.58
N ALA A 231 -2.24 2.56 12.82
CA ALA A 231 -3.30 1.72 13.35
C ALA A 231 -2.78 0.71 14.39
N ASP A 232 -1.61 0.11 14.13
CA ASP A 232 -1.02 -0.91 14.99
C ASP A 232 -0.48 -0.34 16.31
N ARG A 233 0.09 0.86 16.27
CA ARG A 233 0.73 1.48 17.45
C ARG A 233 -0.23 2.26 18.32
N TYR A 234 -1.23 2.91 17.74
CA TYR A 234 -2.06 3.90 18.43
C TYR A 234 -3.52 3.48 18.55
N SER A 235 -3.94 2.31 18.02
CA SER A 235 -5.27 1.79 18.32
C SER A 235 -5.41 1.47 19.80
N SER A 236 -6.55 1.78 20.39
CA SER A 236 -6.90 1.37 21.73
C SER A 236 -7.02 -0.17 21.80
N ARG A 237 -6.31 -0.79 22.75
CA ARG A 237 -6.51 -2.20 23.07
C ARG A 237 -7.54 -2.33 24.18
N ALA A 238 -8.36 -3.37 24.11
CA ALA A 238 -9.29 -3.69 25.18
C ALA A 238 -8.49 -3.88 26.49
N GLY A 239 -8.73 -3.00 27.49
CA GLY A 239 -8.04 -3.00 28.77
C GLY A 239 -7.02 -1.88 28.98
N ASP A 240 -6.70 -1.09 27.95
CA ASP A 240 -5.87 0.11 28.12
C ASP A 240 -6.63 1.18 28.92
N ALA A 241 -5.94 1.82 29.86
CA ALA A 241 -6.50 2.98 30.57
C ALA A 241 -6.80 4.08 29.56
N ALA A 242 -7.97 4.69 29.66
CA ALA A 242 -8.37 5.78 28.77
C ALA A 242 -7.35 6.92 28.81
N ARG A 243 -6.65 7.13 27.71
CA ARG A 243 -5.73 8.26 27.54
C ARG A 243 -6.53 9.57 27.43
N PRO A 244 -6.01 10.71 27.86
CA PRO A 244 -6.73 11.98 27.82
C PRO A 244 -7.33 12.33 26.46
N ASN A 245 -6.67 11.93 25.35
CA ASN A 245 -7.06 12.23 23.97
C ASN A 245 -7.51 10.98 23.20
N GLN A 246 -7.99 9.94 23.87
CA GLN A 246 -8.32 8.65 23.23
C GLN A 246 -9.34 8.81 22.10
N LYS A 247 -10.38 9.63 22.28
CA LYS A 247 -11.40 9.85 21.25
C LYS A 247 -10.85 10.49 19.97
N GLU A 248 -9.84 11.36 20.09
CA GLU A 248 -9.17 11.99 18.95
C GLU A 248 -8.27 10.98 18.25
N LEU A 249 -7.50 10.20 19.01
CA LEU A 249 -6.67 9.11 18.49
C LEU A 249 -7.49 8.09 17.73
N ASP A 250 -8.62 7.63 18.28
CA ASP A 250 -9.52 6.69 17.60
C ASP A 250 -10.04 7.26 16.28
N GLY A 251 -10.33 8.56 16.24
CA GLY A 251 -10.75 9.25 15.02
C GLY A 251 -9.63 9.30 13.94
N ILE A 252 -8.39 9.53 14.36
CA ILE A 252 -7.23 9.52 13.46
C ILE A 252 -6.97 8.10 12.93
N VAL A 253 -7.01 7.10 13.81
CA VAL A 253 -6.84 5.67 13.45
C VAL A 253 -7.93 5.22 12.49
N ALA A 254 -9.19 5.58 12.75
CA ALA A 254 -10.30 5.27 11.84
C ALA A 254 -10.09 5.90 10.45
N THR A 255 -9.63 7.17 10.42
CA THR A 255 -9.33 7.87 9.17
C THR A 255 -8.19 7.20 8.41
N ALA A 256 -7.14 6.77 9.10
CA ALA A 256 -6.00 6.08 8.50
C ALA A 256 -6.40 4.73 7.88
N ARG A 257 -7.20 3.91 8.59
CA ARG A 257 -7.71 2.64 8.07
C ARG A 257 -8.56 2.83 6.81
N PHE A 258 -9.43 3.83 6.83
CA PHE A 258 -10.25 4.14 5.68
C PHE A 258 -9.42 4.61 4.47
N ARG A 259 -8.41 5.48 4.69
CA ARG A 259 -7.48 5.90 3.62
C ARG A 259 -6.64 4.74 3.09
N MET A 260 -6.20 3.85 3.95
CA MET A 260 -5.47 2.64 3.53
C MET A 260 -6.32 1.78 2.58
N ALA A 261 -7.59 1.54 2.93
CA ALA A 261 -8.51 0.82 2.06
C ALA A 261 -8.69 1.52 0.70
N LYS A 262 -8.79 2.84 0.70
CA LYS A 262 -8.90 3.66 -0.52
C LYS A 262 -7.65 3.60 -1.41
N LEU A 263 -6.46 3.51 -0.82
CA LEU A 263 -5.22 3.32 -1.58
C LEU A 263 -5.19 1.97 -2.30
N TYR A 264 -5.62 0.88 -1.64
CA TYR A 264 -5.74 -0.43 -2.27
C TYR A 264 -6.81 -0.45 -3.37
N GLU A 265 -7.91 0.30 -3.20
CA GLU A 265 -8.94 0.48 -4.22
C GLU A 265 -8.36 1.14 -5.48
N VAL A 266 -7.61 2.23 -5.34
CA VAL A 266 -6.99 2.92 -6.49
C VAL A 266 -6.04 1.97 -7.24
N GLN A 267 -5.22 1.20 -6.52
CA GLN A 267 -4.35 0.20 -7.14
C GLN A 267 -5.14 -0.92 -7.85
N ALA A 268 -6.27 -1.35 -7.28
CA ALA A 268 -7.12 -2.37 -7.90
C ALA A 268 -7.72 -1.89 -9.23
N ASN A 269 -8.06 -0.61 -9.34
CA ASN A 269 -8.65 -0.03 -10.54
C ASN A 269 -7.64 0.14 -11.70
N GLU A 270 -6.34 0.21 -11.40
CA GLU A 270 -5.27 0.31 -12.39
C GLU A 270 -4.96 -1.03 -13.08
N GLY A 271 -5.35 -2.15 -12.48
CA GLY A 271 -5.02 -3.51 -12.95
C GLY A 271 -6.23 -4.39 -13.21
N ILE A 272 -6.72 -4.45 -14.46
CA ILE A 272 -7.84 -5.32 -14.86
C ILE A 272 -7.62 -6.80 -14.49
N TYR A 273 -6.37 -7.22 -14.39
CA TYR A 273 -5.99 -8.62 -14.08
C TYR A 273 -5.49 -8.83 -12.64
N ASP A 274 -5.23 -7.77 -11.87
CA ASP A 274 -4.77 -7.90 -10.49
C ASP A 274 -5.94 -8.00 -9.50
N GLN A 275 -6.42 -9.22 -9.34
CA GLN A 275 -7.49 -9.54 -8.39
C GLN A 275 -7.01 -9.47 -6.92
N GLY A 276 -5.70 -9.43 -6.70
CA GLY A 276 -5.10 -9.38 -5.35
C GLY A 276 -5.37 -8.06 -4.66
N MET A 277 -5.20 -6.94 -5.37
CA MET A 277 -5.44 -5.60 -4.81
C MET A 277 -6.92 -5.34 -4.51
N ALA A 278 -7.83 -5.80 -5.37
CA ALA A 278 -9.26 -5.73 -5.09
C ALA A 278 -9.65 -6.50 -3.83
N THR A 279 -9.03 -7.67 -3.60
CA THR A 279 -9.26 -8.45 -2.37
C THR A 279 -8.76 -7.69 -1.15
N ARG A 280 -7.54 -7.13 -1.19
CA ARG A 280 -6.98 -6.32 -0.09
C ARG A 280 -7.82 -5.08 0.21
N ALA A 281 -8.35 -4.42 -0.82
CA ALA A 281 -9.26 -3.28 -0.63
C ALA A 281 -10.54 -3.69 0.10
N ILE A 282 -11.17 -4.79 -0.31
CA ILE A 282 -12.37 -5.33 0.34
C ILE A 282 -12.08 -5.67 1.81
N GLU A 283 -11.01 -6.40 2.09
CA GLU A 283 -10.59 -6.77 3.46
C GLU A 283 -10.35 -5.53 4.33
N ALA A 284 -9.62 -4.53 3.79
CA ALA A 284 -9.34 -3.30 4.53
C ALA A 284 -10.59 -2.47 4.83
N TYR A 285 -11.57 -2.40 3.92
CA TYR A 285 -12.87 -1.76 4.19
C TYR A 285 -13.70 -2.56 5.19
N GLN A 286 -13.69 -3.89 5.14
CA GLN A 286 -14.37 -4.75 6.12
C GLN A 286 -13.76 -4.61 7.52
N ASP A 287 -12.44 -4.56 7.63
CA ASP A 287 -11.73 -4.28 8.88
C ASP A 287 -12.13 -2.91 9.45
N PHE A 288 -12.20 -1.89 8.60
CA PHE A 288 -12.68 -0.57 9.01
C PHE A 288 -14.10 -0.64 9.56
N GLN A 289 -15.03 -1.32 8.89
CA GLN A 289 -16.42 -1.46 9.32
C GLN A 289 -16.53 -2.23 10.63
N THR A 290 -15.78 -3.31 10.78
CA THR A 290 -15.79 -4.15 11.99
C THR A 290 -15.29 -3.39 13.21
N LEU A 291 -14.24 -2.60 13.05
CA LEU A 291 -13.59 -1.90 14.17
C LEU A 291 -14.22 -0.54 14.48
N HIS A 292 -14.77 0.14 13.49
CA HIS A 292 -15.24 1.53 13.63
C HIS A 292 -16.72 1.73 13.22
N GLY A 293 -17.40 0.69 12.75
CA GLY A 293 -18.80 0.79 12.28
C GLY A 293 -19.80 1.17 13.37
N HIS A 294 -19.48 0.93 14.63
CA HIS A 294 -20.34 1.30 15.76
C HIS A 294 -20.18 2.77 16.20
N ASP A 295 -19.18 3.49 15.69
CA ASP A 295 -18.97 4.89 16.01
C ASP A 295 -19.84 5.79 15.11
N ALA A 296 -20.84 6.45 15.69
CA ALA A 296 -21.73 7.36 14.97
C ALA A 296 -20.97 8.47 14.19
N ARG A 297 -19.76 8.86 14.64
CA ARG A 297 -18.91 9.83 13.95
C ARG A 297 -18.39 9.31 12.61
N GLN A 298 -18.32 8.00 12.45
CA GLN A 298 -17.85 7.31 11.24
C GLN A 298 -18.97 6.82 10.32
N ALA A 299 -20.24 7.06 10.66
CA ALA A 299 -21.40 6.53 9.94
C ALA A 299 -21.31 6.76 8.42
N LYS A 300 -21.01 8.00 7.99
CA LYS A 300 -20.85 8.32 6.55
C LYS A 300 -19.74 7.50 5.87
N ARG A 301 -18.63 7.27 6.56
CA ARG A 301 -17.52 6.45 6.02
C ARG A 301 -17.86 4.98 6.01
N THR A 302 -18.67 4.52 6.97
CA THR A 302 -19.17 3.15 7.00
C THR A 302 -20.12 2.87 5.83
N ASP A 303 -20.99 3.82 5.50
CA ASP A 303 -21.85 3.73 4.32
C ASP A 303 -21.02 3.78 3.02
N GLU A 304 -20.05 4.70 2.93
CA GLU A 304 -19.11 4.76 1.80
C GLU A 304 -18.33 3.44 1.67
N ALA A 305 -17.80 2.88 2.75
CA ALA A 305 -17.09 1.61 2.75
C ALA A 305 -17.98 0.46 2.22
N SER A 306 -19.26 0.42 2.61
CA SER A 306 -20.21 -0.58 2.09
C SER A 306 -20.38 -0.48 0.58
N ALA A 307 -20.55 0.74 0.07
CA ALA A 307 -20.66 0.99 -1.37
C ALA A 307 -19.39 0.57 -2.11
N ARG A 308 -18.20 0.93 -1.58
CA ARG A 308 -16.90 0.59 -2.19
C ARG A 308 -16.63 -0.91 -2.20
N ILE A 309 -16.97 -1.63 -1.13
CA ILE A 309 -16.88 -3.09 -1.09
C ILE A 309 -17.67 -3.72 -2.24
N ASN A 310 -18.88 -3.23 -2.49
CA ASN A 310 -19.72 -3.76 -3.57
C ASN A 310 -19.13 -3.42 -4.95
N GLU A 311 -18.63 -2.20 -5.16
CA GLU A 311 -17.93 -1.82 -6.38
C GLU A 311 -16.71 -2.73 -6.63
N MET A 312 -15.88 -2.95 -5.62
CA MET A 312 -14.70 -3.83 -5.74
C MET A 312 -15.06 -5.28 -6.01
N ARG A 313 -16.14 -5.80 -5.44
CA ARG A 313 -16.68 -7.12 -5.76
C ARG A 313 -17.12 -7.22 -7.21
N MET A 314 -17.80 -6.20 -7.72
CA MET A 314 -18.23 -6.15 -9.12
C MET A 314 -17.02 -6.09 -10.07
N GLU A 315 -16.02 -5.25 -9.77
CA GLU A 315 -14.78 -5.21 -10.57
C GLU A 315 -14.04 -6.56 -10.56
N ARG A 316 -13.94 -7.19 -9.39
CA ARG A 316 -13.36 -8.53 -9.28
C ARG A 316 -14.14 -9.57 -10.09
N ALA A 317 -15.47 -9.52 -10.04
CA ALA A 317 -16.33 -10.41 -10.85
C ALA A 317 -16.13 -10.18 -12.36
N ARG A 318 -16.00 -8.92 -12.81
CA ARG A 318 -15.70 -8.56 -14.21
C ARG A 318 -14.34 -9.13 -14.65
N GLY A 319 -13.29 -8.97 -13.82
CA GLY A 319 -11.98 -9.51 -14.11
C GLY A 319 -11.97 -11.04 -14.22
N LEU A 320 -12.63 -11.75 -13.29
CA LEU A 320 -12.80 -13.19 -13.32
C LEU A 320 -13.58 -13.65 -14.56
N LYS A 321 -14.63 -12.89 -14.96
CA LYS A 321 -15.40 -13.16 -16.19
C LYS A 321 -14.52 -13.06 -17.42
N ALA A 322 -13.70 -12.01 -17.55
CA ALA A 322 -12.78 -11.86 -18.68
C ALA A 322 -11.77 -13.03 -18.78
N ILE A 323 -11.26 -13.50 -17.64
CA ILE A 323 -10.37 -14.67 -17.60
C ILE A 323 -11.13 -15.94 -18.00
N ALA A 324 -12.36 -16.13 -17.52
CA ALA A 324 -13.19 -17.28 -17.85
C ALA A 324 -13.49 -17.33 -19.36
N GLU A 325 -13.90 -16.20 -19.95
CA GLU A 325 -14.16 -16.04 -21.39
C GLU A 325 -12.91 -16.31 -22.24
N PHE A 326 -11.73 -15.89 -21.78
CA PHE A 326 -10.47 -16.20 -22.45
C PHE A 326 -10.19 -17.70 -22.51
N TYR A 327 -10.50 -18.46 -21.44
CA TYR A 327 -10.37 -19.91 -21.44
C TYR A 327 -11.47 -20.58 -22.24
N GLU A 328 -12.69 -20.05 -22.24
CA GLU A 328 -13.81 -20.50 -23.06
C GLU A 328 -13.49 -20.40 -24.54
N GLN A 329 -12.99 -19.26 -25.03
CA GLN A 329 -12.57 -19.06 -26.42
C GLN A 329 -11.50 -20.07 -26.89
N ARG A 330 -10.72 -20.61 -25.95
CA ARG A 330 -9.71 -21.64 -26.19
C ARG A 330 -10.21 -23.07 -25.95
N GLU A 331 -11.52 -23.23 -25.75
CA GLU A 331 -12.16 -24.52 -25.47
C GLU A 331 -11.61 -25.25 -24.24
N LYS A 332 -10.99 -24.50 -23.30
CA LYS A 332 -10.47 -25.01 -22.01
C LYS A 332 -11.53 -24.94 -20.93
N TRP A 333 -12.57 -25.74 -21.09
CA TRP A 333 -13.80 -25.69 -20.29
C TRP A 333 -13.58 -25.93 -18.80
N VAL A 334 -12.63 -26.81 -18.42
CA VAL A 334 -12.30 -27.08 -17.01
C VAL A 334 -11.76 -25.80 -16.33
N ALA A 335 -10.92 -25.04 -17.02
CA ALA A 335 -10.40 -23.78 -16.52
C ALA A 335 -11.51 -22.71 -16.49
N ALA A 336 -12.28 -22.58 -17.57
CA ALA A 336 -13.41 -21.65 -17.62
C ALA A 336 -14.40 -21.89 -16.48
N GLN A 337 -14.78 -23.14 -16.22
CA GLN A 337 -15.67 -23.53 -15.11
C GLN A 337 -15.13 -23.06 -13.75
N LYS A 338 -13.83 -23.23 -13.51
CA LYS A 338 -13.22 -22.78 -12.26
C LYS A 338 -13.40 -21.28 -12.05
N TYR A 339 -13.16 -20.47 -13.08
CA TYR A 339 -13.29 -19.01 -12.99
C TYR A 339 -14.73 -18.54 -12.91
N TYR A 340 -15.68 -19.18 -13.64
CA TYR A 340 -17.11 -18.91 -13.48
C TYR A 340 -17.62 -19.29 -12.08
N GLY A 341 -17.09 -20.36 -11.47
CA GLY A 341 -17.40 -20.72 -10.09
C GLY A 341 -16.92 -19.64 -9.10
N LEU A 342 -15.70 -19.12 -9.27
CA LEU A 342 -15.15 -18.04 -8.44
C LEU A 342 -15.98 -16.75 -8.54
N ILE A 343 -16.64 -16.44 -9.66
CA ILE A 343 -17.53 -15.29 -9.76
C ILE A 343 -18.72 -15.45 -8.79
N ASN A 344 -19.34 -16.63 -8.75
CA ASN A 344 -20.41 -16.89 -7.80
C ASN A 344 -19.93 -16.71 -6.35
N ASP A 345 -18.75 -17.24 -6.01
CA ASP A 345 -18.18 -17.08 -4.68
C ASP A 345 -17.97 -15.60 -4.32
N VAL A 346 -17.44 -14.80 -5.24
CA VAL A 346 -17.21 -13.35 -5.02
C VAL A 346 -18.51 -12.59 -4.83
N LEU A 347 -19.57 -12.95 -5.56
CA LEU A 347 -20.86 -12.27 -5.49
C LEU A 347 -21.73 -12.75 -4.30
N ILE A 348 -21.57 -13.99 -3.86
CA ILE A 348 -22.38 -14.60 -2.79
C ILE A 348 -21.69 -14.51 -1.43
N THR A 349 -20.39 -14.85 -1.37
CA THR A 349 -19.61 -14.87 -0.12
C THR A 349 -19.25 -13.46 0.36
N GLY A 350 -19.92 -12.99 1.31
CA GLY A 350 -19.63 -11.72 1.99
C GLY A 350 -20.87 -11.01 2.40
N THR A 351 -21.99 -11.68 2.24
CA THR A 351 -23.30 -11.19 2.59
C THR A 351 -23.86 -12.03 3.73
N THR A 352 -23.35 -11.83 4.93
CA THR A 352 -24.01 -12.29 6.16
C THR A 352 -24.91 -11.15 6.64
N GLY A 353 -26.21 -11.26 6.34
CA GLY A 353 -27.25 -10.32 6.81
C GLY A 353 -28.24 -9.91 5.72
N GLU A 354 -29.45 -9.57 6.12
CA GLU A 354 -30.55 -9.14 5.23
C GLU A 354 -30.21 -7.93 4.34
N ALA A 355 -29.31 -7.05 4.78
CA ALA A 355 -28.88 -5.87 4.01
C ALA A 355 -28.00 -6.21 2.79
N ALA A 356 -27.43 -7.38 2.74
CA ALA A 356 -26.47 -7.80 1.74
C ALA A 356 -27.13 -8.35 0.46
N SER A 357 -28.32 -8.91 0.57
CA SER A 357 -29.10 -9.41 -0.58
C SER A 357 -29.66 -8.30 -1.46
N LEU A 358 -29.74 -7.07 -0.94
CA LEU A 358 -30.30 -5.90 -1.65
C LEU A 358 -29.29 -5.16 -2.55
N LEU A 359 -27.99 -5.45 -2.43
CA LEU A 359 -26.94 -4.67 -3.09
C LEU A 359 -26.30 -5.32 -4.32
N ILE A 360 -26.58 -6.60 -4.56
CA ILE A 360 -26.09 -7.31 -5.76
C ILE A 360 -27.25 -7.44 -6.74
N ASP A 361 -27.07 -6.90 -7.94
CA ASP A 361 -28.06 -7.04 -9.01
C ASP A 361 -28.34 -8.54 -9.27
N PRO A 362 -29.59 -9.03 -9.02
CA PRO A 362 -29.95 -10.42 -9.23
C PRO A 362 -29.68 -10.92 -10.65
N ALA A 363 -29.69 -10.02 -11.64
CA ALA A 363 -29.41 -10.35 -13.03
C ALA A 363 -27.95 -10.81 -13.21
N HIS A 364 -26.98 -10.14 -12.58
CA HIS A 364 -25.56 -10.55 -12.64
C HIS A 364 -25.33 -11.89 -11.97
N GLN A 365 -26.00 -12.15 -10.85
CA GLN A 365 -25.91 -13.44 -10.16
C GLN A 365 -26.53 -14.57 -10.98
N ALA A 366 -27.68 -14.35 -11.60
CA ALA A 366 -28.33 -15.32 -12.47
C ALA A 366 -27.47 -15.64 -13.71
N GLU A 367 -26.86 -14.61 -14.33
CA GLU A 367 -25.95 -14.79 -15.46
C GLU A 367 -24.71 -15.60 -15.05
N ALA A 368 -24.06 -15.26 -13.92
CA ALA A 368 -22.90 -15.99 -13.43
C ALA A 368 -23.22 -17.47 -13.16
N THR A 369 -24.37 -17.74 -12.55
CA THR A 369 -24.86 -19.11 -12.30
C THR A 369 -25.09 -19.86 -13.61
N ARG A 370 -25.73 -19.22 -14.60
CA ARG A 370 -25.95 -19.82 -15.94
C ARG A 370 -24.65 -20.16 -16.63
N LEU A 371 -23.68 -19.24 -16.64
CA LEU A 371 -22.37 -19.44 -17.26
C LEU A 371 -21.59 -20.55 -16.56
N ASN A 372 -21.62 -20.60 -15.23
CA ASN A 372 -21.00 -21.68 -14.46
C ASN A 372 -21.61 -23.05 -14.77
N ASN A 373 -22.94 -23.13 -14.86
CA ASN A 373 -23.63 -24.39 -15.23
C ASN A 373 -23.26 -24.83 -16.65
N LEU A 374 -23.23 -23.92 -17.61
CA LEU A 374 -22.82 -24.21 -18.98
C LEU A 374 -21.38 -24.73 -19.01
N ALA A 375 -20.46 -24.04 -18.37
CA ALA A 375 -19.06 -24.44 -18.30
C ALA A 375 -18.87 -25.76 -17.56
N SER A 376 -19.70 -26.08 -16.55
CA SER A 376 -19.71 -27.33 -15.83
C SER A 376 -20.07 -28.52 -16.78
N ILE A 377 -21.11 -28.36 -17.59
CA ILE A 377 -21.51 -29.38 -18.59
C ILE A 377 -20.37 -29.58 -19.60
N LYS A 378 -19.81 -28.49 -20.14
CA LYS A 378 -18.74 -28.55 -21.12
C LYS A 378 -17.44 -29.14 -20.56
N SER A 379 -17.07 -28.76 -19.33
CA SER A 379 -15.89 -29.32 -18.65
C SER A 379 -16.03 -30.82 -18.36
N SER A 380 -17.24 -31.26 -18.00
CA SER A 380 -17.52 -32.68 -17.80
C SER A 380 -17.32 -33.47 -19.10
N THR A 381 -17.78 -32.93 -20.23
CA THR A 381 -17.56 -33.50 -21.55
C THR A 381 -16.08 -33.55 -21.92
N GLU A 382 -15.37 -32.43 -21.73
CA GLU A 382 -13.92 -32.34 -21.99
C GLU A 382 -13.11 -33.37 -21.18
N LEU A 383 -13.43 -33.50 -19.88
CA LEU A 383 -12.76 -34.48 -19.01
C LEU A 383 -13.01 -35.90 -19.46
N ARG A 384 -14.26 -36.21 -19.86
CA ARG A 384 -14.63 -37.55 -20.39
C ARG A 384 -13.90 -37.82 -21.69
N THR A 385 -13.88 -36.87 -22.61
CA THR A 385 -13.15 -36.96 -23.89
C THR A 385 -11.67 -37.21 -23.66
N LYS A 386 -11.03 -36.46 -22.79
CA LYS A 386 -9.61 -36.66 -22.42
C LYS A 386 -9.34 -38.03 -21.83
N ARG A 387 -10.21 -38.55 -20.96
CA ARG A 387 -10.07 -39.90 -20.39
C ARG A 387 -10.14 -41.00 -21.48
N ILE A 388 -11.07 -40.88 -22.44
CA ILE A 388 -11.16 -41.79 -23.55
C ILE A 388 -9.88 -41.76 -24.41
N GLN A 389 -9.39 -40.58 -24.76
CA GLN A 389 -8.15 -40.38 -25.51
C GLN A 389 -6.93 -40.95 -24.79
N GLN A 390 -6.81 -40.70 -23.48
CA GLN A 390 -5.74 -41.26 -22.66
C GLN A 390 -5.80 -42.79 -22.58
N ALA A 391 -6.99 -43.33 -22.46
CA ALA A 391 -7.19 -44.75 -22.46
C ALA A 391 -6.74 -45.40 -23.79
N LEU A 392 -7.12 -44.82 -24.91
CA LEU A 392 -6.70 -45.30 -26.23
C LEU A 392 -5.18 -45.19 -26.43
N ALA A 393 -4.58 -44.09 -26.01
CA ALA A 393 -3.12 -43.92 -26.06
C ALA A 393 -2.40 -44.94 -25.16
N SER A 394 -2.94 -45.24 -23.98
CA SER A 394 -2.40 -46.25 -23.06
C SER A 394 -2.56 -47.65 -23.65
N HIS A 395 -3.70 -47.97 -24.24
CA HIS A 395 -3.95 -49.24 -24.90
C HIS A 395 -2.97 -49.51 -26.06
N ALA A 396 -2.75 -48.51 -26.92
CA ALA A 396 -1.77 -48.57 -28.01
C ALA A 396 -0.33 -48.80 -27.51
N ARG A 397 0.04 -48.13 -26.41
CA ARG A 397 1.34 -48.35 -25.75
C ARG A 397 1.46 -49.75 -25.15
N GLY A 398 0.39 -50.25 -24.55
CA GLY A 398 0.31 -51.62 -24.03
C GLY A 398 0.55 -52.66 -25.11
N SER A 399 -0.15 -52.57 -26.24
CA SER A 399 0.03 -53.46 -27.39
C SER A 399 1.45 -53.37 -27.97
N LYS A 400 2.03 -52.16 -28.02
CA LYS A 400 3.43 -51.99 -28.47
C LYS A 400 4.46 -52.62 -27.51
N ALA A 401 4.23 -52.51 -26.21
CA ALA A 401 5.08 -53.14 -25.18
C ALA A 401 4.95 -54.69 -25.25
N GLU A 402 3.73 -55.22 -25.41
CA GLU A 402 3.47 -56.64 -25.62
C GLU A 402 4.26 -57.20 -26.82
N ASN A 403 4.20 -56.51 -27.96
CA ASN A 403 4.97 -56.87 -29.16
C ASN A 403 6.49 -56.88 -28.93
N LYS A 404 6.98 -56.07 -28.02
CA LYS A 404 8.39 -56.04 -27.58
C LYS A 404 8.72 -57.07 -26.51
N LYS A 405 7.74 -57.87 -26.08
CA LYS A 405 7.84 -58.84 -24.98
C LYS A 405 8.13 -58.20 -23.62
N ASP A 406 7.87 -56.87 -23.47
CA ASP A 406 7.95 -56.20 -22.19
C ASP A 406 6.57 -56.29 -21.46
N TYR A 407 6.36 -57.47 -20.90
CA TYR A 407 5.07 -57.85 -20.34
C TYR A 407 4.71 -57.04 -19.10
N GLU A 408 5.68 -56.57 -18.31
CA GLU A 408 5.43 -55.75 -17.13
C GLU A 408 4.91 -54.35 -17.50
N GLN A 409 5.54 -53.71 -18.48
CA GLN A 409 5.06 -52.42 -18.99
C GLN A 409 3.70 -52.58 -19.70
N ALA A 410 3.52 -53.63 -20.47
CA ALA A 410 2.25 -53.93 -21.14
C ALA A 410 1.12 -54.05 -20.11
N ARG A 411 1.31 -54.80 -19.02
CA ARG A 411 0.36 -54.93 -17.90
C ARG A 411 0.00 -53.60 -17.30
N GLN A 412 0.99 -52.72 -17.02
CA GLN A 412 0.74 -51.40 -16.47
C GLN A 412 -0.12 -50.55 -17.41
N TYR A 413 0.19 -50.51 -18.70
CA TYR A 413 -0.58 -49.73 -19.67
C TYR A 413 -2.01 -50.25 -19.83
N PHE A 414 -2.24 -51.54 -19.87
CA PHE A 414 -3.59 -52.11 -19.94
C PHE A 414 -4.40 -51.86 -18.67
N ARG A 415 -3.78 -51.86 -17.47
CA ARG A 415 -4.43 -51.46 -16.22
C ARG A 415 -4.84 -49.99 -16.24
N VAL A 416 -3.99 -49.07 -16.75
CA VAL A 416 -4.34 -47.67 -16.94
C VAL A 416 -5.50 -47.49 -17.92
N THR A 417 -5.53 -48.28 -19.00
CA THR A 417 -6.64 -48.31 -19.96
C THR A 417 -7.94 -48.72 -19.27
N ASN A 418 -7.91 -49.80 -18.52
CA ASN A 418 -9.07 -50.26 -17.77
C ASN A 418 -9.57 -49.24 -16.76
N LEU A 419 -8.67 -48.62 -15.99
CA LEU A 419 -9.01 -47.59 -15.01
C LEU A 419 -9.72 -46.40 -15.66
N ASN A 420 -9.24 -45.95 -16.81
CA ASN A 420 -9.82 -44.80 -17.50
C ASN A 420 -11.18 -45.12 -18.16
N LEU A 421 -11.43 -46.34 -18.58
CA LEU A 421 -12.69 -46.75 -19.26
C LEU A 421 -13.70 -47.40 -18.32
N HIS A 422 -13.32 -47.85 -17.14
CA HIS A 422 -14.19 -48.63 -16.24
C HIS A 422 -15.51 -47.93 -15.91
N ASN A 423 -15.48 -46.63 -15.66
CA ASN A 423 -16.65 -45.87 -15.21
C ASN A 423 -17.50 -45.27 -16.36
N PHE A 424 -17.25 -45.68 -17.61
CA PHE A 424 -18.06 -45.24 -18.76
C PHE A 424 -19.10 -46.29 -19.07
N ALA A 425 -20.23 -46.28 -18.36
CA ALA A 425 -21.35 -47.21 -18.63
C ALA A 425 -21.88 -47.14 -20.07
N GLU A 426 -21.75 -45.93 -20.67
CA GLU A 426 -22.17 -45.73 -22.07
C GLU A 426 -21.27 -46.47 -23.09
N LEU A 427 -20.06 -46.87 -22.69
CA LEU A 427 -19.12 -47.66 -23.49
C LEU A 427 -19.15 -49.14 -23.11
N ASP A 428 -20.10 -49.62 -22.32
CA ASP A 428 -20.31 -51.02 -22.08
C ASP A 428 -20.89 -51.66 -23.34
N ASP A 429 -20.15 -52.62 -23.90
CA ASP A 429 -20.52 -53.33 -25.09
C ASP A 429 -21.75 -54.19 -24.80
N LYS A 430 -22.91 -53.65 -25.10
CA LYS A 430 -24.10 -54.48 -25.36
C LYS A 430 -23.94 -54.96 -26.78
N GLU A 431 -23.74 -56.25 -26.98
CA GLU A 431 -23.65 -56.91 -28.30
C GLU A 431 -24.60 -56.27 -29.29
N GLY A 432 -24.05 -55.55 -30.28
CA GLY A 432 -24.84 -54.98 -31.36
C GLY A 432 -25.11 -53.48 -31.33
N MET A 433 -24.24 -52.61 -30.77
CA MET A 433 -24.40 -51.17 -31.01
C MET A 433 -24.52 -50.84 -32.49
N THR A 434 -25.59 -50.16 -32.83
CA THR A 434 -25.84 -49.71 -34.20
C THR A 434 -24.90 -48.58 -34.58
N GLU A 435 -24.68 -48.40 -35.88
CA GLU A 435 -23.85 -47.29 -36.39
C GLU A 435 -24.40 -45.94 -35.97
N GLN A 436 -25.71 -45.82 -35.76
CA GLN A 436 -26.37 -44.60 -35.30
C GLN A 436 -26.03 -44.32 -33.82
N GLU A 437 -26.07 -45.31 -32.94
CA GLU A 437 -25.69 -45.19 -31.54
C GLU A 437 -24.22 -44.78 -31.38
N ILE A 438 -23.33 -45.32 -32.22
CA ILE A 438 -21.92 -44.91 -32.26
C ILE A 438 -21.79 -43.43 -32.68
N LYS A 439 -22.57 -42.95 -33.65
CA LYS A 439 -22.59 -41.54 -34.07
C LYS A 439 -23.14 -40.64 -32.97
N ASP A 440 -24.15 -41.06 -32.25
CA ASP A 440 -24.74 -40.29 -31.14
C ASP A 440 -23.79 -40.19 -29.95
N LEU A 441 -23.09 -41.27 -29.61
CA LEU A 441 -22.01 -41.23 -28.60
C LEU A 441 -20.83 -40.36 -29.04
N ALA A 442 -20.46 -40.42 -30.32
CA ALA A 442 -19.41 -39.59 -30.88
C ALA A 442 -19.76 -38.09 -30.74
N LYS A 443 -21.00 -37.75 -31.04
CA LYS A 443 -21.51 -36.38 -30.84
C LYS A 443 -21.53 -35.98 -29.34
N LYS A 444 -21.95 -36.91 -28.45
CA LYS A 444 -22.00 -36.68 -27.00
C LYS A 444 -20.62 -36.40 -26.39
N PHE A 445 -19.60 -37.08 -26.86
CA PHE A 445 -18.22 -36.96 -26.37
C PHE A 445 -17.35 -36.04 -27.23
N GLU A 446 -17.90 -35.39 -28.25
CA GLU A 446 -17.18 -34.53 -29.19
C GLU A 446 -15.97 -35.24 -29.82
N LEU A 447 -16.15 -36.53 -30.17
CA LEU A 447 -15.16 -37.41 -30.78
C LEU A 447 -15.62 -37.90 -32.13
N THR A 448 -14.69 -38.47 -32.91
CA THR A 448 -15.08 -39.14 -34.16
C THR A 448 -15.72 -40.51 -33.90
N PRO A 449 -16.66 -40.97 -34.76
CA PRO A 449 -17.23 -42.29 -34.62
C PRO A 449 -16.18 -43.41 -34.60
N ALA A 450 -15.11 -43.26 -35.38
CA ALA A 450 -13.98 -44.18 -35.38
C ALA A 450 -13.27 -44.28 -34.03
N THR A 451 -13.09 -43.13 -33.33
CA THR A 451 -12.49 -43.08 -31.98
C THR A 451 -13.38 -43.76 -30.94
N ILE A 452 -14.70 -43.57 -31.01
CA ILE A 452 -15.65 -44.27 -30.14
C ILE A 452 -15.64 -45.77 -30.39
N ALA A 453 -15.65 -46.23 -31.67
CA ALA A 453 -15.52 -47.63 -31.99
C ALA A 453 -14.23 -48.26 -31.45
N GLN A 454 -13.11 -47.55 -31.53
CA GLN A 454 -11.85 -48.00 -30.92
C GLN A 454 -11.95 -48.06 -29.38
N ALA A 455 -12.60 -47.12 -28.74
CA ALA A 455 -12.78 -47.10 -27.28
C ALA A 455 -13.66 -48.26 -26.79
N LEU A 456 -14.76 -48.57 -27.53
CA LEU A 456 -15.60 -49.73 -27.28
C LEU A 456 -14.78 -51.03 -27.39
N LYS A 457 -14.04 -51.22 -28.49
CA LYS A 457 -13.16 -52.36 -28.69
C LYS A 457 -12.10 -52.50 -27.60
N ALA A 458 -11.47 -51.42 -27.22
CA ALA A 458 -10.47 -51.40 -26.16
C ALA A 458 -11.10 -51.76 -24.81
N LYS A 459 -12.28 -51.23 -24.46
CA LYS A 459 -12.97 -51.54 -23.21
C LYS A 459 -13.37 -53.03 -23.14
N ALA A 460 -13.95 -53.57 -24.21
CA ALA A 460 -14.36 -54.98 -24.29
C ALA A 460 -13.16 -55.95 -24.27
N GLY A 461 -11.99 -55.52 -24.76
CA GLY A 461 -10.79 -56.34 -24.88
C GLY A 461 -9.84 -56.28 -23.69
N VAL A 462 -9.75 -55.14 -22.99
CA VAL A 462 -8.69 -54.87 -22.02
C VAL A 462 -8.58 -55.87 -20.87
N GLY A 463 -9.69 -56.42 -20.41
CA GLY A 463 -9.68 -57.47 -19.37
C GLY A 463 -9.04 -58.78 -19.90
N ARG A 464 -9.31 -59.18 -21.14
CA ARG A 464 -8.67 -60.31 -21.78
C ARG A 464 -7.19 -60.08 -22.03
N ASP A 465 -6.82 -58.88 -22.41
CA ASP A 465 -5.43 -58.48 -22.62
C ASP A 465 -4.62 -58.58 -21.33
N ILE A 466 -5.15 -58.06 -20.21
CA ILE A 466 -4.52 -58.20 -18.90
C ILE A 466 -4.30 -59.66 -18.52
N LEU A 467 -5.32 -60.48 -18.66
CA LEU A 467 -5.21 -61.94 -18.36
C LEU A 467 -4.19 -62.66 -19.24
N ARG A 468 -4.13 -62.30 -20.52
CA ARG A 468 -3.14 -62.84 -21.47
C ARG A 468 -1.71 -62.48 -21.05
N ILE A 469 -1.48 -61.22 -20.70
CA ILE A 469 -0.18 -60.74 -20.23
C ILE A 469 0.23 -61.40 -18.91
N GLU A 470 -0.71 -61.55 -17.98
CA GLU A 470 -0.42 -62.22 -16.70
C GLU A 470 -0.06 -63.68 -16.89
N ARG A 471 -0.66 -64.37 -17.86
CA ARG A 471 -0.26 -65.74 -18.26
C ARG A 471 1.15 -65.75 -18.86
N ALA A 472 1.47 -64.81 -19.73
CA ALA A 472 2.79 -64.72 -20.35
C ALA A 472 3.90 -64.46 -19.29
N ILE A 473 3.64 -63.62 -18.30
CA ILE A 473 4.54 -63.39 -17.16
C ILE A 473 4.78 -64.68 -16.39
N ARG A 474 3.71 -65.41 -16.03
CA ARG A 474 3.83 -66.70 -15.31
C ARG A 474 4.63 -67.74 -16.09
N ILE A 475 4.42 -67.87 -17.41
CA ILE A 475 5.18 -68.80 -18.26
C ILE A 475 6.67 -68.37 -18.30
N ARG A 476 6.96 -67.12 -18.43
CA ARG A 476 8.35 -66.59 -18.39
C ARG A 476 9.02 -66.91 -17.06
N ASP A 477 8.33 -66.70 -15.96
CA ASP A 477 8.89 -66.89 -14.60
C ASP A 477 9.04 -68.37 -14.23
N GLN A 478 8.32 -69.28 -14.92
CA GLN A 478 8.44 -70.74 -14.78
C GLN A 478 9.53 -71.33 -15.69
N ASN A 479 9.91 -70.63 -16.75
CA ASN A 479 10.97 -71.04 -17.70
C ASN A 479 11.96 -69.85 -17.88
N PRO A 480 12.85 -69.61 -16.92
CA PRO A 480 13.80 -68.50 -16.98
C PRO A 480 14.84 -68.61 -18.10
#